data_9e1c2baf080e709e032b241fa4b694df
#
_entry.id   9e1c2baf080e709e032b241fa4b694df
#
_cell.length_a   1.000
_cell.length_b   1.000
_cell.length_c   1.000
_cell.angle_alpha   90.00
_cell.angle_beta   90.00
_cell.angle_gamma   90.00
#
_symmetry.space_group_name_H-M   'P 1'
#
loop_
_entity.id
_entity.type
_entity.pdbx_description
1 polymer ?
#
loop_
_entity_poly.entity_id
_entity_poly.type
_entity_poly.pdbx_seq_one_letter_code
_entity_poly.pdbx_strand_id
1 'polypeptide(L)'
;LEQVVQEVYPRLYRVTDAEIEPMPLSMIRHALYVCHRDTSEQELFSIPSSIYVELGQLLQAYVSRLEMPTDDFQREIVSLRKDLDPYCMLNIQHLVEVLSTSSAMERKYSADNVRLIMAVALKILAQIYMKVSSATTNLESLLVYDAKGHKFLPIFISVDEPELHLSPYLQRAVLNYYRQIATNENEEFLALLRDIFKIDGLLGQLFVVTHSTDALVDDYRHIIRLYRDENNMVCAACGVTFNFPKEVEKHLIMHFPEAKEALYARCIIIVEGETEYGSFTGFGKKLGVDFDYFGICLINARGESSISKLQKLFNRFSIPTVALYDRDVEGKYAKAHSNIFYTEEICFEMDFVSYLLAMHKRSIMDAIIKDIIDDARPMVTKDMARRGYAKLGITKSQIVQRCLPNISDRKLDDLHIYYFSWFYANKGVIVGRRISQFLEASMIPPAFIAIIERAKLLSLGLG
;
A
#
# COMPACT_ATOMS: atom_id res chain seq x y z
N LEU A 1 10.11 -3.15 23.00
CA LEU A 1 11.21 -3.08 22.01
C LEU A 1 11.96 -4.42 21.93
N GLU A 2 12.39 -5.02 23.06
CA GLU A 2 13.08 -6.33 23.08
C GLU A 2 12.23 -7.45 22.46
N GLN A 3 10.95 -7.49 22.74
CA GLN A 3 10.03 -8.49 22.18
C GLN A 3 9.83 -8.31 20.67
N VAL A 4 9.67 -7.06 20.21
CA VAL A 4 9.61 -6.71 18.78
C VAL A 4 10.93 -7.05 18.08
N VAL A 5 12.04 -6.80 18.74
CA VAL A 5 13.37 -7.16 18.25
C VAL A 5 13.50 -8.69 18.14
N GLN A 6 13.07 -9.47 19.12
CA GLN A 6 13.14 -10.93 19.09
C GLN A 6 12.21 -11.57 18.03
N GLU A 7 11.05 -10.97 17.74
CA GLU A 7 10.12 -11.46 16.72
C GLU A 7 10.51 -11.05 15.30
N VAL A 8 11.08 -9.87 15.12
CA VAL A 8 11.43 -9.31 13.81
C VAL A 8 12.83 -9.72 13.35
N TYR A 9 13.79 -9.75 14.26
CA TYR A 9 15.20 -10.01 13.94
C TYR A 9 15.56 -11.42 13.49
N PRO A 10 14.92 -12.52 13.91
CA PRO A 10 15.30 -13.84 13.42
C PRO A 10 15.13 -14.05 11.92
N ARG A 11 14.51 -13.07 11.23
CA ARG A 11 14.14 -13.18 9.81
C ARG A 11 14.55 -11.98 8.97
N LEU A 12 15.66 -11.36 9.32
CA LEU A 12 16.27 -10.35 8.46
C LEU A 12 16.89 -11.02 7.22
N TYR A 13 16.18 -11.00 6.11
CA TYR A 13 16.56 -11.66 4.87
C TYR A 13 17.43 -10.75 4.00
N ARG A 14 18.49 -11.32 3.40
CA ARG A 14 19.12 -10.70 2.23
C ARG A 14 18.14 -10.70 1.06
N VAL A 15 17.99 -9.59 0.40
CA VAL A 15 17.23 -9.49 -0.86
C VAL A 15 18.16 -9.88 -2.00
N THR A 16 18.48 -11.14 -2.13
CA THR A 16 19.08 -11.74 -3.34
C THR A 16 18.47 -13.12 -3.53
N ASP A 17 18.24 -13.54 -4.77
CA ASP A 17 17.59 -14.83 -5.12
C ASP A 17 18.38 -16.10 -4.70
N ALA A 18 19.45 -15.98 -3.97
CA ALA A 18 20.16 -17.06 -3.32
C ALA A 18 19.60 -17.25 -1.89
N GLU A 19 19.46 -18.49 -1.46
CA GLU A 19 18.98 -18.89 -0.11
C GLU A 19 19.53 -17.98 0.99
N ILE A 20 18.60 -17.32 1.68
CA ILE A 20 18.87 -16.22 2.59
C ILE A 20 19.15 -16.80 3.97
N GLU A 21 20.38 -16.76 4.40
CA GLU A 21 20.72 -17.02 5.80
C GLU A 21 20.36 -15.79 6.66
N PRO A 22 19.65 -15.98 7.79
CA PRO A 22 19.36 -14.89 8.70
C PRO A 22 20.66 -14.32 9.28
N MET A 23 20.77 -12.99 9.32
CA MET A 23 21.92 -12.32 9.93
C MET A 23 21.99 -12.68 11.43
N PRO A 24 23.10 -13.24 11.93
CA PRO A 24 23.22 -13.60 13.33
C PRO A 24 23.07 -12.38 14.25
N LEU A 25 22.41 -12.55 15.40
CA LEU A 25 22.24 -11.47 16.40
C LEU A 25 23.56 -10.82 16.82
N SER A 26 24.67 -11.56 16.79
CA SER A 26 26.01 -11.02 17.04
C SER A 26 26.45 -9.96 16.04
N MET A 27 26.03 -10.08 14.77
CA MET A 27 26.34 -9.09 13.74
C MET A 27 25.51 -7.81 13.89
N ILE A 28 24.29 -7.91 14.41
CA ILE A 28 23.40 -6.77 14.64
C ILE A 28 24.01 -5.79 15.65
N ARG A 29 24.69 -6.28 16.67
CA ARG A 29 25.35 -5.43 17.69
C ARG A 29 26.48 -4.58 17.14
N HIS A 30 27.05 -4.97 16.01
CA HIS A 30 28.16 -4.30 15.35
C HIS A 30 27.76 -3.54 14.07
N ALA A 31 26.46 -3.61 13.69
CA ALA A 31 26.00 -2.92 12.48
C ALA A 31 26.02 -1.39 12.69
N LEU A 32 26.42 -0.69 11.65
CA LEU A 32 26.29 0.76 11.60
C LEU A 32 24.82 1.15 11.43
N TYR A 33 24.32 2.00 12.31
CA TYR A 33 22.98 2.50 12.23
C TYR A 33 22.95 3.91 11.61
N VAL A 34 22.24 4.03 10.48
CA VAL A 34 22.02 5.28 9.76
C VAL A 34 20.54 5.61 9.84
N CYS A 35 20.18 6.71 10.52
CA CYS A 35 18.81 7.14 10.66
C CYS A 35 18.56 8.39 9.81
N HIS A 36 17.51 8.35 8.99
CA HIS A 36 17.02 9.49 8.24
C HIS A 36 15.60 9.80 8.73
N ARG A 37 15.45 10.87 9.52
CA ARG A 37 14.13 11.31 9.98
C ARG A 37 13.41 12.24 9.02
N ASP A 38 14.17 12.90 8.17
CA ASP A 38 13.64 13.84 7.21
C ASP A 38 14.56 13.85 5.98
N THR A 39 14.01 13.86 4.79
CA THR A 39 14.77 14.12 3.55
C THR A 39 15.04 15.62 3.39
N SER A 40 14.61 16.46 4.34
CA SER A 40 14.86 17.90 4.32
C SER A 40 16.34 18.23 4.51
N GLU A 41 16.73 19.38 3.94
CA GLU A 41 18.07 19.94 4.04
C GLU A 41 18.56 20.08 5.50
N GLN A 42 17.65 20.28 6.46
CA GLN A 42 17.98 20.50 7.88
C GLN A 42 18.75 19.34 8.50
N GLU A 43 18.53 18.10 8.11
CA GLU A 43 19.30 16.98 8.64
C GLU A 43 20.70 16.84 8.01
N LEU A 44 20.93 17.34 6.80
CA LEU A 44 22.28 17.47 6.25
C LEU A 44 23.16 18.37 7.11
N PHE A 45 22.57 19.35 7.80
CA PHE A 45 23.26 20.26 8.72
C PHE A 45 23.57 19.64 10.10
N SER A 46 22.99 18.51 10.45
CA SER A 46 23.30 17.80 11.71
C SER A 46 24.68 17.14 11.70
N ILE A 47 25.27 16.95 10.53
CA ILE A 47 26.61 16.41 10.37
C ILE A 47 27.62 17.58 10.43
N PRO A 48 28.65 17.52 11.28
CA PRO A 48 29.65 18.58 11.37
C PRO A 48 30.24 18.92 10.00
N SER A 49 30.34 20.21 9.68
CA SER A 49 30.92 20.71 8.41
C SER A 49 32.32 20.20 8.14
N SER A 50 33.12 19.97 9.19
CA SER A 50 34.47 19.35 9.06
C SER A 50 34.44 18.00 8.38
N ILE A 51 33.41 17.18 8.64
CA ILE A 51 33.27 15.84 8.02
C ILE A 51 33.05 15.98 6.52
N TYR A 52 32.24 16.92 6.09
CA TYR A 52 32.04 17.18 4.66
C TYR A 52 33.30 17.70 3.97
N VAL A 53 34.12 18.52 4.67
CA VAL A 53 35.41 18.99 4.17
C VAL A 53 36.36 17.83 3.95
N GLU A 54 36.50 16.95 4.93
CA GLU A 54 37.41 15.79 4.87
C GLU A 54 36.92 14.78 3.81
N LEU A 55 35.63 14.49 3.78
CA LEU A 55 35.04 13.62 2.77
C LEU A 55 35.19 14.21 1.36
N GLY A 56 35.00 15.52 1.21
CA GLY A 56 35.21 16.24 -0.04
C GLY A 56 36.66 16.14 -0.55
N GLN A 57 37.67 16.21 0.33
CA GLN A 57 39.06 16.01 -0.05
C GLN A 57 39.34 14.60 -0.56
N LEU A 58 38.74 13.57 0.09
CA LEU A 58 38.85 12.18 -0.36
C LEU A 58 38.19 11.97 -1.72
N LEU A 59 37.00 12.58 -1.90
CA LEU A 59 36.25 12.52 -3.15
C LEU A 59 36.95 13.27 -4.29
N GLN A 60 37.60 14.41 -4.02
CA GLN A 60 38.43 15.13 -4.99
C GLN A 60 39.57 14.27 -5.51
N ALA A 61 40.22 13.50 -4.64
CA ALA A 61 41.24 12.57 -5.05
C ALA A 61 40.70 11.42 -5.93
N TYR A 62 39.44 11.03 -5.75
CA TYR A 62 38.74 10.07 -6.61
C TYR A 62 38.41 10.66 -7.97
N VAL A 63 37.77 11.86 -7.99
CA VAL A 63 37.38 12.56 -9.23
C VAL A 63 38.58 12.86 -10.14
N SER A 64 39.70 13.25 -9.54
CA SER A 64 40.92 13.55 -10.32
C SER A 64 41.51 12.33 -11.03
N ARG A 65 41.08 11.12 -10.69
CA ARG A 65 41.46 9.85 -11.38
C ARG A 65 40.49 9.49 -12.52
N LEU A 66 39.32 10.11 -12.57
CA LEU A 66 38.32 9.91 -13.64
C LEU A 66 38.57 10.95 -14.75
N GLU A 67 38.90 10.51 -15.97
CA GLU A 67 38.98 11.40 -17.13
C GLU A 67 37.54 11.81 -17.54
N MET A 68 37.19 13.09 -17.36
CA MET A 68 35.82 13.58 -17.49
C MET A 68 35.64 14.66 -18.56
N PRO A 69 34.49 14.69 -19.30
CA PRO A 69 34.06 15.82 -20.13
C PRO A 69 33.39 16.91 -19.28
N THR A 70 33.83 18.16 -19.45
CA THR A 70 33.70 19.21 -18.44
C THR A 70 32.57 20.26 -18.66
N ASP A 71 31.96 20.39 -19.82
CA ASP A 71 31.27 21.64 -20.17
C ASP A 71 29.77 21.73 -19.82
N ASP A 72 28.98 20.70 -19.94
CA ASP A 72 27.53 20.75 -19.63
C ASP A 72 27.25 20.59 -18.14
N PHE A 73 28.11 19.90 -17.48
CA PHE A 73 28.04 19.58 -16.07
C PHE A 73 28.27 20.80 -15.15
N GLN A 74 29.19 21.69 -15.53
CA GLN A 74 29.46 22.92 -14.77
C GLN A 74 28.26 23.86 -14.72
N ARG A 75 27.38 23.85 -15.72
CA ARG A 75 26.18 24.72 -15.75
C ARG A 75 25.12 24.27 -14.76
N GLU A 76 24.90 22.99 -14.60
CA GLU A 76 23.93 22.45 -13.63
C GLU A 76 24.41 22.63 -12.20
N ILE A 77 25.70 22.45 -11.93
CA ILE A 77 26.32 22.71 -10.63
C ILE A 77 26.17 24.17 -10.22
N VAL A 78 26.31 25.12 -11.15
CA VAL A 78 26.11 26.55 -10.87
C VAL A 78 24.66 26.85 -10.47
N SER A 79 23.68 26.11 -10.99
CA SER A 79 22.28 26.25 -10.59
C SER A 79 22.02 25.69 -9.17
N LEU A 80 22.67 24.60 -8.81
CA LEU A 80 22.68 24.02 -7.46
C LEU A 80 23.28 24.97 -6.41
N ARG A 81 24.23 25.80 -6.83
CA ARG A 81 24.92 26.77 -5.95
C ARG A 81 24.01 27.81 -5.30
N LYS A 82 22.85 28.10 -5.88
CA LYS A 82 21.98 29.19 -5.40
C LYS A 82 21.12 28.80 -4.19
N ASP A 83 20.93 27.51 -3.99
CA ASP A 83 19.92 26.99 -3.05
C ASP A 83 20.51 26.34 -1.78
N LEU A 84 21.84 26.22 -1.67
CA LEU A 84 22.52 25.60 -0.53
C LEU A 84 23.42 26.59 0.22
N ASP A 85 23.54 26.39 1.55
CA ASP A 85 24.35 27.23 2.44
C ASP A 85 25.82 27.29 1.97
N PRO A 86 26.45 28.50 1.91
CA PRO A 86 27.82 28.69 1.43
C PRO A 86 28.91 27.85 2.09
N TYR A 87 28.72 27.40 3.33
CA TYR A 87 29.71 26.60 4.06
C TYR A 87 29.71 25.11 3.72
N CYS A 88 28.58 24.58 3.28
CA CYS A 88 28.48 23.19 2.83
C CYS A 88 28.84 22.97 1.36
N MET A 89 28.88 24.05 0.56
CA MET A 89 28.83 24.03 -0.89
C MET A 89 30.03 23.43 -1.60
N LEU A 90 31.23 23.71 -1.15
CA LEU A 90 32.46 23.31 -1.83
C LEU A 90 32.68 21.80 -1.86
N ASN A 91 32.17 21.09 -0.86
CA ASN A 91 32.42 19.68 -0.67
C ASN A 91 31.30 18.80 -1.20
N ILE A 92 30.04 19.27 -1.10
CA ILE A 92 28.90 18.67 -1.77
C ILE A 92 29.09 18.73 -3.30
N GLN A 93 29.67 19.79 -3.80
CA GLN A 93 29.93 19.99 -5.23
C GLN A 93 30.79 18.84 -5.81
N HIS A 94 31.86 18.42 -5.14
CA HIS A 94 32.71 17.34 -5.60
C HIS A 94 32.02 15.97 -5.53
N LEU A 95 31.20 15.75 -4.51
CA LEU A 95 30.41 14.52 -4.42
C LEU A 95 29.36 14.43 -5.52
N VAL A 96 28.69 15.55 -5.79
CA VAL A 96 27.76 15.69 -6.90
C VAL A 96 28.46 15.38 -8.23
N GLU A 97 29.65 15.87 -8.43
CA GLU A 97 30.47 15.56 -9.59
C GLU A 97 30.75 14.07 -9.74
N VAL A 98 31.13 13.39 -8.67
CA VAL A 98 31.42 11.94 -8.68
C VAL A 98 30.18 11.11 -8.97
N LEU A 99 29.08 11.41 -8.31
CA LEU A 99 27.85 10.62 -8.44
C LEU A 99 27.08 10.90 -9.74
N SER A 100 27.28 12.05 -10.38
CA SER A 100 26.60 12.41 -11.63
C SER A 100 27.38 12.06 -12.89
N THR A 101 28.64 11.61 -12.76
CA THR A 101 29.46 11.22 -13.92
C THR A 101 29.04 9.93 -14.59
N SER A 102 28.11 9.17 -14.00
CA SER A 102 27.55 8.07 -14.73
C SER A 102 26.53 8.59 -15.73
N SER A 103 26.88 8.55 -17.02
CA SER A 103 26.01 8.86 -18.15
C SER A 103 24.69 8.08 -18.17
N ALA A 104 24.55 7.10 -17.30
CA ALA A 104 23.34 6.32 -17.06
C ALA A 104 22.34 7.02 -16.11
N MET A 105 22.82 7.85 -15.15
CA MET A 105 21.95 8.59 -14.24
C MET A 105 21.25 9.78 -14.93
N GLU A 106 21.96 10.53 -15.75
CA GLU A 106 21.40 11.69 -16.48
C GLU A 106 20.20 11.31 -17.38
N ARG A 107 20.18 10.09 -17.89
CA ARG A 107 19.09 9.61 -18.76
C ARG A 107 17.88 9.06 -18.01
N LYS A 108 18.01 8.75 -16.72
CA LYS A 108 16.97 8.07 -15.93
C LYS A 108 16.14 9.02 -15.06
N TYR A 109 16.67 10.15 -14.67
CA TYR A 109 16.05 10.99 -13.64
C TYR A 109 16.00 12.46 -14.05
N SER A 110 14.94 13.19 -13.60
CA SER A 110 14.92 14.64 -13.69
C SER A 110 15.98 15.27 -12.76
N ALA A 111 16.38 16.51 -13.02
CA ALA A 111 17.39 17.22 -12.21
C ALA A 111 17.08 17.21 -10.70
N ASP A 112 15.80 17.39 -10.33
CA ASP A 112 15.37 17.36 -8.91
C ASP A 112 15.51 15.97 -8.28
N ASN A 113 15.23 14.91 -9.03
CA ASN A 113 15.41 13.53 -8.56
C ASN A 113 16.90 13.22 -8.35
N VAL A 114 17.77 13.70 -9.21
CA VAL A 114 19.23 13.52 -9.08
C VAL A 114 19.72 14.18 -7.81
N ARG A 115 19.30 15.42 -7.52
CA ARG A 115 19.68 16.16 -6.29
C ARG A 115 19.36 15.38 -5.02
N LEU A 116 18.13 14.86 -4.94
CA LEU A 116 17.68 14.13 -3.76
C LEU A 116 18.41 12.80 -3.57
N ILE A 117 18.58 12.05 -4.66
CA ILE A 117 19.33 10.79 -4.68
C ILE A 117 20.78 11.02 -4.21
N MET A 118 21.38 12.12 -4.64
CA MET A 118 22.75 12.47 -4.26
C MET A 118 22.84 12.89 -2.79
N ALA A 119 21.89 13.63 -2.28
CA ALA A 119 21.81 13.97 -0.86
C ALA A 119 21.72 12.72 0.01
N VAL A 120 20.96 11.72 -0.41
CA VAL A 120 20.89 10.40 0.26
C VAL A 120 22.24 9.70 0.30
N ALA A 121 22.91 9.58 -0.84
CA ALA A 121 24.22 8.93 -0.93
C ALA A 121 25.26 9.65 -0.07
N LEU A 122 25.32 10.99 -0.15
CA LEU A 122 26.20 11.81 0.66
C LEU A 122 26.00 11.60 2.15
N LYS A 123 24.76 11.56 2.60
CA LYS A 123 24.44 11.37 4.00
C LYS A 123 24.90 10.01 4.51
N ILE A 124 24.68 8.95 3.74
CA ILE A 124 25.15 7.61 4.09
C ILE A 124 26.69 7.58 4.17
N LEU A 125 27.38 8.11 3.15
CA LEU A 125 28.85 8.18 3.15
C LEU A 125 29.40 8.98 4.32
N ALA A 126 28.81 10.14 4.62
CA ALA A 126 29.23 10.98 5.73
C ALA A 126 29.02 10.30 7.10
N GLN A 127 27.93 9.57 7.28
CA GLN A 127 27.72 8.81 8.52
C GLN A 127 28.67 7.62 8.65
N ILE A 128 28.96 6.92 7.55
CA ILE A 128 30.01 5.89 7.53
C ILE A 128 31.35 6.53 7.91
N TYR A 129 31.71 7.65 7.30
CA TYR A 129 32.97 8.36 7.56
C TYR A 129 33.09 8.81 9.03
N MET A 130 32.04 9.40 9.59
CA MET A 130 32.00 9.80 11.00
C MET A 130 32.28 8.63 11.95
N LYS A 131 31.72 7.46 11.68
CA LYS A 131 31.91 6.26 12.50
C LYS A 131 33.32 5.71 12.36
N VAL A 132 33.85 5.71 11.14
CA VAL A 132 35.19 5.21 10.84
C VAL A 132 36.27 6.14 11.38
N SER A 133 36.05 7.46 11.33
CA SER A 133 37.02 8.46 11.79
C SER A 133 36.99 8.66 13.31
N SER A 134 36.00 8.11 14.00
CA SER A 134 35.94 8.23 15.46
C SER A 134 37.06 7.40 16.09
N ALA A 135 37.84 8.02 16.98
CA ALA A 135 38.96 7.39 17.67
C ALA A 135 38.59 6.13 18.50
N THR A 136 37.29 5.93 18.72
CA THR A 136 36.72 4.83 19.51
C THR A 136 36.33 3.61 18.69
N THR A 137 36.28 3.72 17.34
CA THR A 137 35.80 2.65 16.47
C THR A 137 36.88 2.23 15.48
N ASN A 138 37.32 0.99 15.59
CA ASN A 138 38.18 0.39 14.55
C ASN A 138 37.30 -0.19 13.43
N LEU A 139 37.41 0.34 12.21
CA LEU A 139 36.64 -0.12 11.06
C LEU A 139 36.76 -1.63 10.84
N GLU A 140 37.98 -2.18 10.97
CA GLU A 140 38.21 -3.62 10.79
C GLU A 140 37.38 -4.49 11.76
N SER A 141 37.06 -3.98 12.94
CA SER A 141 36.23 -4.70 13.93
C SER A 141 34.76 -4.73 13.56
N LEU A 142 34.32 -3.87 12.65
CA LEU A 142 32.92 -3.81 12.16
C LEU A 142 32.71 -4.66 10.91
N LEU A 143 33.80 -5.02 10.20
CA LEU A 143 33.68 -5.69 8.91
C LEU A 143 33.40 -7.18 9.05
N VAL A 144 32.61 -7.68 8.11
CA VAL A 144 32.32 -9.10 7.93
C VAL A 144 33.00 -9.55 6.63
N TYR A 145 33.59 -10.70 6.66
CA TYR A 145 34.32 -11.26 5.52
C TYR A 145 33.51 -12.43 4.93
N ASP A 146 33.38 -12.45 3.61
CA ASP A 146 32.87 -13.63 2.92
C ASP A 146 33.94 -14.72 2.78
N ALA A 147 33.57 -15.88 2.23
CA ALA A 147 34.49 -16.98 2.00
C ALA A 147 35.64 -16.67 1.02
N LYS A 148 35.52 -15.57 0.25
CA LYS A 148 36.53 -15.11 -0.70
C LYS A 148 37.42 -13.99 -0.14
N GLY A 149 37.14 -13.55 1.10
CA GLY A 149 37.84 -12.47 1.76
C GLY A 149 37.37 -11.06 1.40
N HIS A 150 36.23 -10.92 0.72
CA HIS A 150 35.63 -9.61 0.49
C HIS A 150 35.13 -9.01 1.79
N LYS A 151 35.28 -7.70 1.92
CA LYS A 151 34.94 -6.92 3.11
C LYS A 151 33.55 -6.29 2.99
N PHE A 152 32.66 -6.64 3.89
CA PHE A 152 31.30 -6.07 3.93
C PHE A 152 31.08 -5.33 5.26
N LEU A 153 30.46 -4.15 5.18
CA LEU A 153 30.03 -3.38 6.34
C LEU A 153 28.57 -3.65 6.65
N PRO A 154 28.23 -4.24 7.81
CA PRO A 154 26.85 -4.35 8.26
C PRO A 154 26.26 -2.97 8.51
N ILE A 155 25.11 -2.65 7.90
CA ILE A 155 24.45 -1.36 8.02
C ILE A 155 22.94 -1.49 8.09
N PHE A 156 22.32 -0.73 9.00
CA PHE A 156 20.88 -0.53 9.05
C PHE A 156 20.56 0.90 8.60
N ILE A 157 19.76 1.02 7.56
CA ILE A 157 19.26 2.30 7.06
C ILE A 157 17.81 2.41 7.50
N SER A 158 17.50 3.40 8.34
CA SER A 158 16.12 3.71 8.74
C SER A 158 15.71 5.04 8.12
N VAL A 159 14.60 5.02 7.40
CA VAL A 159 14.01 6.20 6.76
C VAL A 159 12.65 6.43 7.40
N ASP A 160 12.45 7.60 7.99
CA ASP A 160 11.22 7.99 8.67
C ASP A 160 10.48 9.01 7.81
N GLU A 161 9.21 8.73 7.50
CA GLU A 161 8.30 9.56 6.71
C GLU A 161 8.91 10.09 5.39
N PRO A 162 9.42 9.21 4.49
CA PRO A 162 10.04 9.63 3.24
C PRO A 162 9.08 10.36 2.29
N GLU A 163 7.78 10.34 2.58
CA GLU A 163 6.74 11.01 1.83
C GLU A 163 6.69 12.52 2.01
N LEU A 164 7.29 13.06 3.06
CA LEU A 164 7.23 14.48 3.34
C LEU A 164 7.79 15.31 2.17
N HIS A 165 6.94 16.19 1.65
CA HIS A 165 7.26 17.11 0.54
C HIS A 165 7.63 16.44 -0.80
N LEU A 166 7.44 15.12 -0.95
CA LEU A 166 7.76 14.39 -2.17
C LEU A 166 6.51 13.95 -2.93
N SER A 167 6.57 14.04 -4.26
CA SER A 167 5.55 13.43 -5.11
C SER A 167 5.62 11.90 -5.03
N PRO A 168 4.51 11.16 -5.29
CA PRO A 168 4.50 9.69 -5.26
C PRO A 168 5.62 9.03 -6.07
N TYR A 169 5.93 9.55 -7.25
CA TYR A 169 7.01 9.04 -8.10
C TYR A 169 8.38 9.22 -7.45
N LEU A 170 8.59 10.38 -6.83
CA LEU A 170 9.85 10.70 -6.17
C LEU A 170 10.05 9.88 -4.91
N GLN A 171 9.00 9.67 -4.12
CA GLN A 171 9.03 8.75 -2.97
C GLN A 171 9.53 7.36 -3.39
N ARG A 172 8.90 6.79 -4.44
CA ARG A 172 9.32 5.46 -4.95
C ARG A 172 10.74 5.45 -5.48
N ALA A 173 11.15 6.51 -6.19
CA ALA A 173 12.51 6.61 -6.72
C ALA A 173 13.57 6.66 -5.62
N VAL A 174 13.33 7.48 -4.58
CA VAL A 174 14.23 7.61 -3.42
C VAL A 174 14.33 6.30 -2.65
N LEU A 175 13.19 5.66 -2.34
CA LEU A 175 13.18 4.38 -1.63
C LEU A 175 13.87 3.28 -2.42
N ASN A 176 13.67 3.25 -3.74
CA ASN A 176 14.38 2.31 -4.60
C ASN A 176 15.90 2.56 -4.60
N TYR A 177 16.33 3.81 -4.53
CA TYR A 177 17.74 4.15 -4.44
C TYR A 177 18.36 3.70 -3.11
N TYR A 178 17.67 3.92 -1.98
CA TYR A 178 18.10 3.36 -0.68
C TYR A 178 18.23 1.84 -0.73
N ARG A 179 17.26 1.18 -1.36
CA ARG A 179 17.30 -0.27 -1.54
C ARG A 179 18.52 -0.69 -2.36
N GLN A 180 18.77 -0.05 -3.50
CA GLN A 180 19.92 -0.36 -4.36
C GLN A 180 21.26 -0.19 -3.63
N ILE A 181 21.38 0.83 -2.77
CA ILE A 181 22.58 1.00 -1.92
C ILE A 181 22.67 -0.15 -0.93
N ALA A 182 21.59 -0.44 -0.21
CA ALA A 182 21.59 -1.48 0.83
C ALA A 182 21.86 -2.90 0.27
N THR A 183 21.45 -3.16 -0.97
CA THR A 183 21.60 -4.47 -1.65
C THR A 183 22.81 -4.56 -2.57
N ASN A 184 23.67 -3.55 -2.61
CA ASN A 184 24.83 -3.47 -3.49
C ASN A 184 24.49 -3.50 -4.99
N GLU A 185 23.31 -3.02 -5.37
CA GLU A 185 22.91 -2.93 -6.78
C GLU A 185 23.37 -1.62 -7.45
N ASN A 186 23.85 -0.64 -6.67
CA ASN A 186 24.34 0.64 -7.17
C ASN A 186 25.87 0.61 -7.33
N GLU A 187 26.34 0.42 -8.56
CA GLU A 187 27.77 0.27 -8.89
C GLU A 187 28.59 1.52 -8.58
N GLU A 188 28.02 2.71 -8.78
CA GLU A 188 28.71 3.98 -8.52
C GLU A 188 28.97 4.14 -7.01
N PHE A 189 27.96 3.84 -6.20
CA PHE A 189 28.11 3.87 -4.75
C PHE A 189 29.12 2.82 -4.25
N LEU A 190 29.10 1.62 -4.82
CA LEU A 190 30.07 0.59 -4.52
C LEU A 190 31.52 1.01 -4.89
N ALA A 191 31.70 1.68 -6.01
CA ALA A 191 32.99 2.21 -6.40
C ALA A 191 33.54 3.21 -5.36
N LEU A 192 32.65 4.10 -4.86
CA LEU A 192 33.03 5.02 -3.78
C LEU A 192 33.37 4.31 -2.48
N LEU A 193 32.64 3.28 -2.08
CA LEU A 193 32.96 2.49 -0.89
C LEU A 193 34.30 1.82 -1.01
N ARG A 194 34.62 1.24 -2.16
CA ARG A 194 35.90 0.58 -2.41
C ARG A 194 37.09 1.57 -2.38
N ASP A 195 36.90 2.72 -3.01
CA ASP A 195 37.99 3.70 -3.12
C ASP A 195 38.25 4.45 -1.81
N ILE A 196 37.20 4.89 -1.13
CA ILE A 196 37.34 5.70 0.08
C ILE A 196 37.62 4.83 1.30
N PHE A 197 36.84 3.77 1.51
CA PHE A 197 36.85 2.98 2.74
C PHE A 197 37.52 1.61 2.61
N LYS A 198 37.89 1.20 1.40
CA LYS A 198 38.41 -0.14 1.11
C LYS A 198 37.45 -1.26 1.51
N ILE A 199 36.15 -1.02 1.30
CA ILE A 199 35.05 -1.93 1.58
C ILE A 199 34.45 -2.40 0.28
N ASP A 200 34.22 -3.70 0.11
CA ASP A 200 33.70 -4.30 -1.12
C ASP A 200 32.18 -4.15 -1.26
N GLY A 201 31.47 -3.95 -0.16
CA GLY A 201 30.01 -3.75 -0.17
C GLY A 201 29.41 -3.58 1.21
N LEU A 202 28.10 -3.48 1.24
CA LEU A 202 27.29 -3.38 2.45
C LEU A 202 26.56 -4.71 2.72
N LEU A 203 26.39 -5.06 3.99
CA LEU A 203 25.34 -5.97 4.45
C LEU A 203 24.21 -5.11 4.95
N GLY A 204 23.46 -4.52 3.98
CA GLY A 204 22.50 -3.47 4.26
C GLY A 204 21.11 -4.02 4.49
N GLN A 205 20.38 -3.33 5.39
CA GLN A 205 18.95 -3.47 5.55
C GLN A 205 18.28 -2.11 5.60
N LEU A 206 17.15 -2.00 4.91
CA LEU A 206 16.36 -0.78 4.83
C LEU A 206 15.07 -0.97 5.63
N PHE A 207 14.84 -0.06 6.58
CA PHE A 207 13.59 0.08 7.30
C PHE A 207 12.95 1.41 6.91
N VAL A 208 11.68 1.38 6.53
CA VAL A 208 10.92 2.56 6.15
C VAL A 208 9.72 2.69 7.08
N VAL A 209 9.62 3.80 7.79
CA VAL A 209 8.43 4.17 8.56
C VAL A 209 7.64 5.14 7.69
N THR A 210 6.40 4.84 7.39
CA THR A 210 5.61 5.64 6.45
C THR A 210 4.12 5.59 6.75
N HIS A 211 3.42 6.67 6.42
CA HIS A 211 1.98 6.77 6.33
C HIS A 211 1.47 6.84 4.89
N SER A 212 2.36 6.72 3.91
CA SER A 212 2.02 6.77 2.48
C SER A 212 1.83 5.37 1.89
N THR A 213 0.72 5.17 1.19
CA THR A 213 0.47 3.95 0.40
C THR A 213 1.46 3.80 -0.76
N ASP A 214 1.97 4.91 -1.29
CA ASP A 214 2.96 4.93 -2.36
C ASP A 214 4.36 4.49 -1.92
N ALA A 215 4.68 4.70 -0.65
CA ALA A 215 5.94 4.24 -0.06
C ALA A 215 5.90 2.76 0.34
N LEU A 216 4.72 2.17 0.51
CA LEU A 216 4.58 0.75 0.80
C LEU A 216 4.94 -0.12 -0.42
N VAL A 217 5.68 -1.18 -0.16
CA VAL A 217 5.97 -2.21 -1.16
C VAL A 217 4.72 -3.01 -1.55
N ASP A 218 4.76 -3.68 -2.71
CA ASP A 218 3.62 -4.43 -3.25
C ASP A 218 3.48 -5.86 -2.68
N ASP A 219 4.32 -6.21 -1.73
CA ASP A 219 4.32 -7.52 -1.08
C ASP A 219 4.12 -7.38 0.43
N TYR A 220 3.01 -7.90 0.93
CA TYR A 220 2.65 -7.86 2.34
C TYR A 220 3.70 -8.49 3.27
N ARG A 221 4.54 -9.41 2.77
CA ARG A 221 5.56 -10.09 3.56
C ARG A 221 6.66 -9.13 4.05
N HIS A 222 6.84 -8.00 3.38
CA HIS A 222 7.79 -6.96 3.79
C HIS A 222 7.16 -5.90 4.70
N ILE A 223 5.89 -6.03 5.05
CA ILE A 223 5.18 -5.07 5.89
C ILE A 223 5.25 -5.51 7.36
N ILE A 224 5.56 -4.54 8.22
CA ILE A 224 5.47 -4.66 9.67
C ILE A 224 4.47 -3.60 10.14
N ARG A 225 3.33 -4.04 10.66
CA ARG A 225 2.35 -3.13 11.24
C ARG A 225 2.54 -3.04 12.75
N LEU A 226 2.76 -1.82 13.24
CA LEU A 226 2.75 -1.53 14.67
C LEU A 226 1.32 -1.13 15.09
N TYR A 227 0.84 -1.68 16.19
CA TYR A 227 -0.49 -1.37 16.72
C TYR A 227 -0.49 -1.46 18.25
N ARG A 228 -1.53 -0.94 18.88
CA ARG A 228 -1.73 -1.10 20.32
C ARG A 228 -2.80 -2.17 20.58
N ASP A 229 -2.52 -3.04 21.52
CA ASP A 229 -3.48 -4.04 21.98
C ASP A 229 -4.50 -3.45 22.98
N GLU A 230 -5.40 -4.28 23.48
CA GLU A 230 -6.43 -3.91 24.45
C GLU A 230 -5.84 -3.35 25.77
N ASN A 231 -4.61 -3.72 26.10
CA ASN A 231 -3.86 -3.24 27.27
C ASN A 231 -3.03 -1.99 26.95
N ASN A 232 -3.23 -1.37 25.79
CA ASN A 232 -2.47 -0.22 25.29
C ASN A 232 -0.96 -0.50 25.11
N MET A 233 -0.56 -1.79 25.01
CA MET A 233 0.82 -2.20 24.74
C MET A 233 1.10 -2.13 23.24
N VAL A 234 2.30 -1.71 22.88
CA VAL A 234 2.75 -1.70 21.47
C VAL A 234 3.08 -3.11 21.03
N CYS A 235 2.37 -3.59 20.02
CA CYS A 235 2.55 -4.88 19.39
C CYS A 235 2.95 -4.71 17.93
N ALA A 236 3.55 -5.75 17.35
CA ALA A 236 3.94 -5.79 15.96
C ALA A 236 3.33 -7.01 15.25
N ALA A 237 2.77 -6.80 14.08
CA ALA A 237 2.38 -7.88 13.16
C ALA A 237 3.29 -7.82 11.94
N CYS A 238 4.05 -8.88 11.71
CA CYS A 238 5.04 -8.96 10.66
C CYS A 238 4.60 -9.92 9.55
N GLY A 239 4.39 -9.40 8.34
CA GLY A 239 3.86 -10.17 7.22
C GLY A 239 4.68 -11.39 6.85
N VAL A 240 6.01 -11.36 7.00
CA VAL A 240 6.88 -12.50 6.72
C VAL A 240 6.62 -13.69 7.65
N THR A 241 6.02 -13.46 8.83
CA THR A 241 5.68 -14.53 9.78
C THR A 241 4.36 -15.23 9.45
N PHE A 242 3.59 -14.71 8.49
CA PHE A 242 2.30 -15.26 8.13
C PHE A 242 2.47 -16.52 7.28
N ASN A 243 1.92 -17.61 7.76
CA ASN A 243 1.99 -18.91 7.08
C ASN A 243 0.68 -19.13 6.32
N PHE A 244 0.68 -18.91 5.01
CA PHE A 244 -0.45 -19.19 4.14
C PHE A 244 -0.10 -20.33 3.15
N PRO A 245 -1.09 -21.14 2.74
CA PRO A 245 -0.90 -22.06 1.62
C PRO A 245 -0.46 -21.31 0.36
N LYS A 246 0.40 -21.91 -0.46
CA LYS A 246 0.99 -21.25 -1.66
C LYS A 246 -0.04 -20.58 -2.60
N GLU A 247 -1.19 -21.23 -2.79
CA GLU A 247 -2.26 -20.67 -3.65
C GLU A 247 -2.89 -19.41 -3.04
N VAL A 248 -3.05 -19.39 -1.71
CA VAL A 248 -3.56 -18.22 -0.97
C VAL A 248 -2.53 -17.11 -1.01
N GLU A 249 -1.27 -17.43 -0.75
CA GLU A 249 -0.16 -16.47 -0.78
C GLU A 249 -0.03 -15.78 -2.14
N LYS A 250 -0.01 -16.56 -3.23
CA LYS A 250 0.01 -16.02 -4.59
C LYS A 250 -1.16 -15.06 -4.86
N HIS A 251 -2.36 -15.42 -4.45
CA HIS A 251 -3.54 -14.58 -4.59
C HIS A 251 -3.41 -13.27 -3.80
N LEU A 252 -2.95 -13.35 -2.54
CA LEU A 252 -2.77 -12.17 -1.69
C LEU A 252 -1.74 -11.20 -2.27
N ILE A 253 -0.59 -11.70 -2.74
CA ILE A 253 0.43 -10.86 -3.37
C ILE A 253 -0.13 -10.13 -4.61
N MET A 254 -0.92 -10.82 -5.44
CA MET A 254 -1.51 -10.21 -6.63
C MET A 254 -2.53 -9.08 -6.32
N HIS A 255 -3.28 -9.21 -5.23
CA HIS A 255 -4.32 -8.25 -4.86
C HIS A 255 -3.86 -7.21 -3.83
N PHE A 256 -2.71 -7.40 -3.22
CA PHE A 256 -2.19 -6.52 -2.18
C PHE A 256 -2.00 -5.06 -2.64
N PRO A 257 -1.51 -4.77 -3.85
CA PRO A 257 -1.35 -3.39 -4.30
C PRO A 257 -2.63 -2.56 -4.24
N GLU A 258 -3.79 -3.17 -4.48
CA GLU A 258 -5.09 -2.49 -4.41
C GLU A 258 -5.63 -2.37 -2.98
N ALA A 259 -5.10 -3.15 -2.07
CA ALA A 259 -5.55 -3.24 -0.68
C ALA A 259 -4.62 -2.57 0.34
N LYS A 260 -3.54 -1.91 -0.11
CA LYS A 260 -2.53 -1.29 0.77
C LYS A 260 -3.11 -0.27 1.74
N GLU A 261 -4.05 0.54 1.29
CA GLU A 261 -4.70 1.56 2.12
C GLU A 261 -5.35 0.96 3.37
N ALA A 262 -5.85 -0.25 3.26
CA ALA A 262 -6.48 -0.95 4.37
C ALA A 262 -5.54 -1.23 5.55
N LEU A 263 -4.22 -1.20 5.35
CA LEU A 263 -3.24 -1.34 6.44
C LEU A 263 -3.30 -0.20 7.46
N TYR A 264 -3.79 0.96 7.05
CA TYR A 264 -3.97 2.13 7.92
C TYR A 264 -5.37 2.20 8.55
N ALA A 265 -6.29 1.32 8.13
CA ALA A 265 -7.65 1.32 8.62
C ALA A 265 -7.74 0.83 10.08
N ARG A 266 -8.78 1.30 10.77
CA ARG A 266 -9.21 0.79 12.09
C ARG A 266 -10.14 -0.41 11.95
N CYS A 267 -10.91 -0.46 10.85
CA CYS A 267 -11.76 -1.58 10.48
C CYS A 267 -11.88 -1.65 8.96
N ILE A 268 -12.08 -2.84 8.42
CA ILE A 268 -12.24 -3.04 6.98
C ILE A 268 -13.59 -3.67 6.70
N ILE A 269 -14.35 -3.07 5.78
CA ILE A 269 -15.53 -3.70 5.18
C ILE A 269 -15.08 -4.34 3.87
N ILE A 270 -15.32 -5.64 3.72
CA ILE A 270 -14.99 -6.40 2.51
C ILE A 270 -16.30 -6.84 1.86
N VAL A 271 -16.52 -6.40 0.63
CA VAL A 271 -17.70 -6.74 -0.18
C VAL A 271 -17.32 -7.56 -1.40
N GLU A 272 -18.28 -8.30 -1.96
CA GLU A 272 -18.01 -9.23 -3.03
C GLU A 272 -17.80 -8.53 -4.38
N GLY A 273 -18.62 -7.51 -4.68
CA GLY A 273 -18.74 -6.94 -6.00
C GLY A 273 -18.66 -5.42 -6.08
N GLU A 274 -18.81 -4.97 -7.32
CA GLU A 274 -18.67 -3.55 -7.66
C GLU A 274 -19.87 -2.70 -7.25
N THR A 275 -21.10 -3.28 -7.23
CA THR A 275 -22.31 -2.54 -6.87
C THR A 275 -22.30 -2.17 -5.40
N GLU A 276 -21.95 -3.11 -4.53
CA GLU A 276 -21.75 -2.92 -3.10
C GLU A 276 -20.66 -1.89 -2.83
N TYR A 277 -19.50 -2.07 -3.49
CA TYR A 277 -18.37 -1.14 -3.37
C TYR A 277 -18.79 0.30 -3.73
N GLY A 278 -19.57 0.45 -4.79
CA GLY A 278 -20.10 1.76 -5.18
C GLY A 278 -21.11 2.37 -4.18
N SER A 279 -21.85 1.52 -3.45
CA SER A 279 -22.96 1.93 -2.60
C SER A 279 -22.58 2.25 -1.15
N PHE A 280 -21.71 1.45 -0.54
CA PHE A 280 -21.51 1.42 0.91
C PHE A 280 -20.99 2.73 1.51
N THR A 281 -20.06 3.42 0.83
CA THR A 281 -19.61 4.75 1.30
C THR A 281 -20.75 5.76 1.35
N GLY A 282 -21.65 5.73 0.36
CA GLY A 282 -22.83 6.58 0.34
C GLY A 282 -23.86 6.20 1.42
N PHE A 283 -24.05 4.90 1.66
CA PHE A 283 -24.90 4.42 2.76
C PHE A 283 -24.36 4.85 4.13
N GLY A 284 -23.04 4.71 4.34
CA GLY A 284 -22.39 5.19 5.56
C GLY A 284 -22.70 6.67 5.83
N LYS A 285 -22.52 7.54 4.83
CA LYS A 285 -22.84 8.97 4.96
C LYS A 285 -24.31 9.22 5.32
N LYS A 286 -25.25 8.48 4.72
CA LYS A 286 -26.70 8.60 5.03
C LYS A 286 -27.03 8.15 6.46
N LEU A 287 -26.30 7.16 6.97
CA LEU A 287 -26.45 6.64 8.33
C LEU A 287 -25.65 7.44 9.38
N GLY A 288 -24.96 8.52 8.98
CA GLY A 288 -24.10 9.29 9.88
C GLY A 288 -22.82 8.57 10.27
N VAL A 289 -22.38 7.59 9.46
CA VAL A 289 -21.12 6.88 9.61
C VAL A 289 -20.20 7.27 8.45
N ASP A 290 -19.42 8.33 8.67
CA ASP A 290 -18.39 8.74 7.70
C ASP A 290 -17.19 7.79 7.81
N PHE A 291 -16.88 7.08 6.71
CA PHE A 291 -15.82 6.05 6.71
C PHE A 291 -14.45 6.63 6.98
N ASP A 292 -14.15 7.80 6.43
CA ASP A 292 -12.86 8.46 6.66
C ASP A 292 -12.70 8.86 8.13
N TYR A 293 -13.75 9.44 8.73
CA TYR A 293 -13.73 9.84 10.13
C TYR A 293 -13.55 8.65 11.09
N PHE A 294 -14.21 7.52 10.81
CA PHE A 294 -14.11 6.32 11.62
C PHE A 294 -12.89 5.45 11.28
N GLY A 295 -12.14 5.78 10.22
CA GLY A 295 -11.02 4.97 9.73
C GLY A 295 -11.49 3.61 9.19
N ILE A 296 -12.61 3.59 8.49
CA ILE A 296 -13.16 2.38 7.86
C ILE A 296 -12.73 2.34 6.40
N CYS A 297 -12.00 1.31 6.02
CA CYS A 297 -11.64 1.06 4.62
C CYS A 297 -12.63 0.09 3.98
N LEU A 298 -13.08 0.41 2.76
CA LEU A 298 -13.96 -0.46 1.97
C LEU A 298 -13.18 -1.14 0.86
N ILE A 299 -13.21 -2.47 0.80
CA ILE A 299 -12.52 -3.26 -0.20
C ILE A 299 -13.50 -4.05 -1.06
N ASN A 300 -13.35 -3.98 -2.38
CA ASN A 300 -13.97 -4.89 -3.33
C ASN A 300 -13.09 -6.14 -3.50
N ALA A 301 -13.58 -7.29 -3.06
CA ALA A 301 -12.86 -8.56 -3.15
C ALA A 301 -12.82 -9.15 -4.58
N ARG A 302 -13.65 -8.63 -5.50
CA ARG A 302 -13.79 -9.13 -6.88
C ARG A 302 -14.14 -10.63 -6.93
N GLY A 303 -15.01 -11.04 -6.04
CA GLY A 303 -15.57 -12.38 -5.95
C GLY A 303 -15.44 -13.04 -4.58
N GLU A 304 -16.38 -13.91 -4.29
CA GLU A 304 -16.59 -14.58 -3.00
C GLU A 304 -15.33 -15.24 -2.42
N SER A 305 -14.57 -15.93 -3.27
CA SER A 305 -13.40 -16.72 -2.83
C SER A 305 -12.23 -15.86 -2.33
N SER A 306 -12.22 -14.58 -2.66
CA SER A 306 -11.20 -13.61 -2.26
C SER A 306 -11.47 -13.04 -0.87
N ILE A 307 -12.74 -12.91 -0.47
CA ILE A 307 -13.16 -12.31 0.80
C ILE A 307 -12.45 -13.00 1.98
N SER A 308 -12.57 -14.33 2.07
CA SER A 308 -11.98 -15.08 3.20
C SER A 308 -10.44 -14.98 3.25
N LYS A 309 -9.78 -14.84 2.09
CA LYS A 309 -8.32 -14.69 2.02
C LYS A 309 -7.90 -13.32 2.52
N LEU A 310 -8.60 -12.25 2.09
CA LEU A 310 -8.36 -10.89 2.56
C LEU A 310 -8.65 -10.75 4.06
N GLN A 311 -9.75 -11.33 4.55
CA GLN A 311 -10.03 -11.36 6.00
C GLN A 311 -8.89 -12.01 6.78
N LYS A 312 -8.39 -13.16 6.32
CA LYS A 312 -7.26 -13.84 6.98
C LYS A 312 -6.01 -12.97 7.00
N LEU A 313 -5.70 -12.28 5.91
CA LEU A 313 -4.54 -11.38 5.84
C LEU A 313 -4.66 -10.24 6.85
N PHE A 314 -5.74 -9.47 6.78
CA PHE A 314 -5.90 -8.29 7.62
C PHE A 314 -6.07 -8.62 9.10
N ASN A 315 -6.75 -9.71 9.42
CA ASN A 315 -6.84 -10.20 10.81
C ASN A 315 -5.46 -10.61 11.35
N ARG A 316 -4.54 -11.14 10.52
CA ARG A 316 -3.15 -11.39 10.92
C ARG A 316 -2.38 -10.09 11.19
N PHE A 317 -2.72 -9.02 10.49
CA PHE A 317 -2.22 -7.68 10.80
C PHE A 317 -2.96 -7.00 11.98
N SER A 318 -3.82 -7.73 12.70
CA SER A 318 -4.64 -7.19 13.80
C SER A 318 -5.54 -6.03 13.37
N ILE A 319 -6.09 -6.11 12.15
CA ILE A 319 -7.10 -5.18 11.67
C ILE A 319 -8.43 -5.93 11.60
N PRO A 320 -9.44 -5.52 12.39
CA PRO A 320 -10.73 -6.16 12.37
C PRO A 320 -11.41 -6.00 11.00
N THR A 321 -12.07 -7.06 10.56
CA THR A 321 -12.75 -7.09 9.26
C THR A 321 -14.21 -7.47 9.41
N VAL A 322 -15.06 -6.85 8.61
CA VAL A 322 -16.48 -7.21 8.43
C VAL A 322 -16.67 -7.59 6.97
N ALA A 323 -17.30 -8.72 6.70
CA ALA A 323 -17.49 -9.19 5.33
C ALA A 323 -18.97 -9.36 4.98
N LEU A 324 -19.32 -8.95 3.77
CA LEU A 324 -20.61 -9.24 3.15
C LEU A 324 -20.44 -10.26 2.03
N TYR A 325 -21.20 -11.34 2.14
CA TYR A 325 -21.34 -12.34 1.10
C TYR A 325 -22.77 -12.33 0.53
N ASP A 326 -22.89 -12.70 -0.73
CA ASP A 326 -24.18 -13.06 -1.29
C ASP A 326 -24.73 -14.32 -0.59
N ARG A 327 -26.05 -14.41 -0.40
CA ARG A 327 -26.67 -15.54 0.30
C ARG A 327 -26.54 -16.86 -0.42
N ASP A 328 -26.34 -16.87 -1.73
CA ASP A 328 -26.18 -18.09 -2.53
C ASP A 328 -24.94 -18.91 -2.14
N VAL A 329 -24.02 -18.33 -1.37
CA VAL A 329 -22.85 -19.01 -0.82
C VAL A 329 -22.96 -19.28 0.69
N GLU A 330 -24.12 -19.04 1.31
CA GLU A 330 -24.35 -19.33 2.71
C GLU A 330 -24.09 -20.82 3.00
N GLY A 331 -23.29 -21.08 4.03
CA GLY A 331 -22.86 -22.46 4.39
C GLY A 331 -21.58 -22.93 3.69
N LYS A 332 -21.15 -22.33 2.57
CA LYS A 332 -19.88 -22.65 1.91
C LYS A 332 -18.68 -22.08 2.69
N TYR A 333 -18.84 -20.90 3.26
CA TYR A 333 -17.84 -20.21 4.08
C TYR A 333 -18.26 -20.22 5.54
N ALA A 334 -18.36 -21.40 6.10
CA ALA A 334 -18.94 -21.59 7.42
C ALA A 334 -18.15 -20.86 8.52
N LYS A 335 -18.89 -20.12 9.35
CA LYS A 335 -18.71 -19.84 10.80
C LYS A 335 -17.29 -19.53 11.34
N ALA A 336 -16.29 -19.32 10.50
CA ALA A 336 -14.93 -19.13 10.98
C ALA A 336 -14.68 -17.74 11.61
N HIS A 337 -15.56 -16.76 11.38
CA HIS A 337 -15.42 -15.39 11.85
C HIS A 337 -16.74 -14.79 12.31
N SER A 338 -16.75 -14.13 13.47
CA SER A 338 -17.93 -13.49 14.07
C SER A 338 -18.49 -12.29 13.28
N ASN A 339 -17.80 -11.85 12.25
CA ASN A 339 -18.12 -10.64 11.49
C ASN A 339 -18.39 -10.95 10.00
N ILE A 340 -19.07 -12.07 9.73
CA ILE A 340 -19.56 -12.45 8.41
C ILE A 340 -21.06 -12.18 8.37
N PHE A 341 -21.49 -11.45 7.35
CA PHE A 341 -22.87 -11.13 7.06
C PHE A 341 -23.24 -11.67 5.68
N TYR A 342 -24.51 -11.95 5.50
CA TYR A 342 -25.08 -12.38 4.23
C TYR A 342 -26.17 -11.41 3.82
N THR A 343 -26.42 -11.29 2.52
CA THR A 343 -27.61 -10.64 2.01
C THR A 343 -28.87 -11.38 2.50
N GLU A 344 -30.00 -10.68 2.63
CA GLU A 344 -31.29 -11.31 3.01
C GLU A 344 -31.86 -12.13 1.87
N GLU A 345 -31.71 -11.62 0.66
CA GLU A 345 -32.05 -12.30 -0.60
C GLU A 345 -30.80 -12.95 -1.21
N ILE A 346 -30.93 -13.49 -2.43
CA ILE A 346 -29.88 -14.24 -3.10
C ILE A 346 -28.61 -13.44 -3.39
N CYS A 347 -28.71 -12.11 -3.52
CA CYS A 347 -27.59 -11.18 -3.74
C CYS A 347 -28.01 -9.73 -3.45
N PHE A 348 -27.02 -8.85 -3.47
CA PHE A 348 -27.18 -7.42 -3.19
C PHE A 348 -28.28 -6.75 -4.02
N GLU A 349 -28.31 -6.97 -5.33
CA GLU A 349 -29.30 -6.34 -6.20
C GLU A 349 -30.73 -6.81 -5.89
N MET A 350 -30.87 -8.07 -5.47
CA MET A 350 -32.20 -8.58 -5.09
C MET A 350 -32.66 -8.04 -3.75
N ASP A 351 -31.77 -7.92 -2.75
CA ASP A 351 -32.07 -7.25 -1.47
C ASP A 351 -32.61 -5.83 -1.71
N PHE A 352 -31.88 -5.08 -2.52
CA PHE A 352 -32.24 -3.71 -2.86
C PHE A 352 -33.63 -3.62 -3.52
N VAL A 353 -33.87 -4.45 -4.55
CA VAL A 353 -35.14 -4.46 -5.29
C VAL A 353 -36.28 -4.91 -4.40
N SER A 354 -36.14 -6.00 -3.67
CA SER A 354 -37.19 -6.55 -2.79
C SER A 354 -37.54 -5.57 -1.69
N TYR A 355 -36.56 -4.95 -1.07
CA TYR A 355 -36.78 -3.99 0.02
C TYR A 355 -37.54 -2.75 -0.45
N LEU A 356 -37.15 -2.16 -1.60
CA LEU A 356 -37.87 -1.01 -2.15
C LEU A 356 -39.29 -1.34 -2.63
N LEU A 357 -39.50 -2.51 -3.20
CA LEU A 357 -40.86 -2.95 -3.59
C LEU A 357 -41.75 -3.18 -2.38
N ALA A 358 -41.23 -3.78 -1.30
CA ALA A 358 -41.93 -3.94 -0.05
C ALA A 358 -42.34 -2.59 0.59
N MET A 359 -41.53 -1.56 0.41
CA MET A 359 -41.81 -0.18 0.85
C MET A 359 -42.68 0.60 -0.13
N HIS A 360 -43.14 0.03 -1.23
CA HIS A 360 -43.85 0.72 -2.31
C HIS A 360 -43.05 1.89 -2.94
N LYS A 361 -41.72 1.79 -2.98
CA LYS A 361 -40.81 2.82 -3.48
C LYS A 361 -40.27 2.53 -4.90
N ARG A 362 -41.07 1.90 -5.75
CA ARG A 362 -40.76 1.64 -7.16
C ARG A 362 -40.24 2.86 -7.90
N SER A 363 -40.86 4.05 -7.63
CA SER A 363 -40.47 5.31 -8.26
C SER A 363 -38.97 5.68 -8.05
N ILE A 364 -38.37 5.24 -6.96
CA ILE A 364 -36.93 5.45 -6.71
C ILE A 364 -36.11 4.62 -7.68
N MET A 365 -36.44 3.35 -7.90
CA MET A 365 -35.78 2.51 -8.88
C MET A 365 -35.90 3.08 -10.30
N ASP A 366 -37.09 3.54 -10.66
CA ASP A 366 -37.34 4.19 -11.96
C ASP A 366 -36.44 5.45 -12.13
N ALA A 367 -36.32 6.25 -11.07
CA ALA A 367 -35.49 7.45 -11.07
C ALA A 367 -33.98 7.11 -11.22
N ILE A 368 -33.50 6.09 -10.51
CA ILE A 368 -32.12 5.59 -10.62
C ILE A 368 -31.83 5.12 -12.05
N ILE A 369 -32.71 4.29 -12.60
CA ILE A 369 -32.56 3.74 -13.95
C ILE A 369 -32.55 4.86 -14.98
N LYS A 370 -33.49 5.81 -14.88
CA LYS A 370 -33.56 6.98 -15.77
C LYS A 370 -32.29 7.83 -15.71
N ASP A 371 -31.74 8.05 -14.53
CA ASP A 371 -30.48 8.82 -14.37
C ASP A 371 -29.28 8.12 -14.99
N ILE A 372 -29.26 6.78 -14.99
CA ILE A 372 -28.15 5.99 -15.54
C ILE A 372 -28.17 5.93 -17.08
N ILE A 373 -29.36 5.68 -17.67
CA ILE A 373 -29.47 5.43 -19.11
C ILE A 373 -30.15 6.55 -19.90
N ASP A 374 -30.61 7.59 -19.22
CA ASP A 374 -31.38 8.72 -19.81
C ASP A 374 -32.53 8.27 -20.74
N ASP A 375 -33.21 7.19 -20.38
CA ASP A 375 -34.33 6.62 -21.12
C ASP A 375 -35.61 6.60 -20.26
N ALA A 376 -36.67 7.17 -20.80
CA ALA A 376 -37.99 7.19 -20.13
C ALA A 376 -38.69 5.81 -20.22
N ARG A 377 -38.22 4.89 -21.07
CA ARG A 377 -38.82 3.57 -21.28
C ARG A 377 -37.78 2.44 -21.25
N PRO A 378 -37.09 2.26 -20.11
CA PRO A 378 -36.08 1.25 -19.98
C PRO A 378 -36.62 -0.15 -20.27
N MET A 379 -35.95 -0.83 -21.19
CA MET A 379 -36.28 -2.18 -21.62
C MET A 379 -35.42 -3.21 -20.92
N VAL A 380 -36.03 -4.21 -20.33
CA VAL A 380 -35.35 -5.45 -19.94
C VAL A 380 -35.41 -6.42 -21.12
N THR A 381 -34.28 -6.66 -21.72
CA THR A 381 -34.16 -7.57 -22.86
C THR A 381 -34.41 -9.01 -22.45
N LYS A 382 -34.62 -9.90 -23.43
CA LYS A 382 -34.76 -11.35 -23.17
C LYS A 382 -33.51 -11.92 -22.50
N ASP A 383 -32.33 -11.43 -22.86
CA ASP A 383 -31.05 -11.89 -22.29
C ASP A 383 -30.89 -11.46 -20.83
N MET A 384 -31.17 -10.18 -20.51
CA MET A 384 -31.19 -9.70 -19.13
C MET A 384 -32.16 -10.53 -18.27
N ALA A 385 -33.40 -10.72 -18.73
CA ALA A 385 -34.38 -11.51 -18.02
C ALA A 385 -33.93 -12.97 -17.85
N ARG A 386 -33.29 -13.58 -18.87
CA ARG A 386 -32.75 -14.94 -18.79
C ARG A 386 -31.70 -15.05 -17.67
N ARG A 387 -30.76 -14.10 -17.61
CA ARG A 387 -29.75 -14.05 -16.54
C ARG A 387 -30.38 -13.89 -15.16
N GLY A 388 -31.38 -13.01 -15.03
CA GLY A 388 -32.11 -12.84 -13.77
C GLY A 388 -32.84 -14.11 -13.33
N TYR A 389 -33.60 -14.75 -14.22
CA TYR A 389 -34.25 -16.04 -13.93
C TYR A 389 -33.24 -17.13 -13.54
N ALA A 390 -32.12 -17.22 -14.29
CA ALA A 390 -31.07 -18.19 -14.00
C ALA A 390 -30.42 -17.98 -12.61
N LYS A 391 -30.12 -16.74 -12.24
CA LYS A 391 -29.55 -16.42 -10.91
C LYS A 391 -30.52 -16.80 -9.77
N LEU A 392 -31.83 -16.63 -9.98
CA LEU A 392 -32.85 -17.01 -9.01
C LEU A 392 -33.22 -18.51 -9.04
N GLY A 393 -32.60 -19.31 -9.92
CA GLY A 393 -32.90 -20.74 -10.05
C GLY A 393 -34.30 -21.03 -10.62
N ILE A 394 -34.93 -20.04 -11.27
CA ILE A 394 -36.30 -20.16 -11.80
C ILE A 394 -36.25 -20.58 -13.27
N THR A 395 -36.84 -21.73 -13.58
CA THR A 395 -37.00 -22.19 -14.96
C THR A 395 -38.31 -21.66 -15.53
N LYS A 396 -38.26 -20.91 -16.64
CA LYS A 396 -39.42 -20.39 -17.34
C LYS A 396 -39.39 -20.81 -18.83
N SER A 397 -40.48 -21.38 -19.32
CA SER A 397 -40.57 -21.88 -20.69
C SER A 397 -40.53 -20.78 -21.76
N GLN A 398 -41.06 -19.61 -21.46
CA GLN A 398 -41.02 -18.44 -22.31
C GLN A 398 -40.57 -17.19 -21.53
N ILE A 399 -39.44 -16.63 -21.94
CA ILE A 399 -38.93 -15.37 -21.43
C ILE A 399 -39.21 -14.30 -22.47
N VAL A 400 -39.89 -13.23 -22.03
CA VAL A 400 -40.25 -12.10 -22.88
C VAL A 400 -39.50 -10.84 -22.45
N GLN A 401 -39.22 -9.96 -23.38
CA GLN A 401 -38.74 -8.63 -23.04
C GLN A 401 -39.86 -7.77 -22.44
N ARG A 402 -39.55 -6.86 -21.53
CA ARG A 402 -40.50 -5.98 -20.91
C ARG A 402 -39.97 -4.56 -20.81
N CYS A 403 -40.86 -3.60 -21.05
CA CYS A 403 -40.64 -2.21 -20.68
C CYS A 403 -40.99 -2.05 -19.20
N LEU A 404 -40.06 -1.60 -18.35
CA LEU A 404 -40.27 -1.51 -16.90
C LEU A 404 -41.54 -0.67 -16.54
N PRO A 405 -41.72 0.55 -17.07
CA PRO A 405 -42.91 1.35 -16.78
C PRO A 405 -44.27 0.67 -17.14
N ASN A 406 -44.27 -0.29 -18.06
CA ASN A 406 -45.49 -0.98 -18.49
C ASN A 406 -45.86 -2.16 -17.58
N ILE A 407 -45.06 -2.50 -16.59
CA ILE A 407 -45.36 -3.58 -15.65
C ILE A 407 -46.33 -3.03 -14.58
N SER A 408 -47.49 -3.66 -14.45
CA SER A 408 -48.51 -3.24 -13.45
C SER A 408 -48.01 -3.52 -12.03
N ASP A 409 -48.21 -2.58 -11.09
CA ASP A 409 -47.91 -2.72 -9.67
C ASP A 409 -48.62 -3.89 -8.98
N ARG A 410 -49.70 -4.39 -9.59
CA ARG A 410 -50.40 -5.60 -9.13
C ARG A 410 -49.66 -6.91 -9.45
N LYS A 411 -48.66 -6.86 -10.33
CA LYS A 411 -47.85 -8.02 -10.74
C LYS A 411 -46.50 -8.02 -10.02
N LEU A 412 -46.54 -8.25 -8.72
CA LEU A 412 -45.35 -8.18 -7.86
C LEU A 412 -44.22 -9.10 -8.35
N ASP A 413 -44.52 -10.33 -8.75
CA ASP A 413 -43.52 -11.29 -9.25
C ASP A 413 -42.82 -10.78 -10.54
N ASP A 414 -43.62 -10.16 -11.45
CA ASP A 414 -43.04 -9.56 -12.65
C ASP A 414 -42.17 -8.32 -12.29
N LEU A 415 -42.61 -7.51 -11.32
CA LEU A 415 -41.83 -6.37 -10.85
C LEU A 415 -40.50 -6.84 -10.24
N HIS A 416 -40.53 -7.77 -9.29
CA HIS A 416 -39.32 -8.30 -8.67
C HIS A 416 -38.34 -8.80 -9.72
N ILE A 417 -38.77 -9.69 -10.60
CA ILE A 417 -37.84 -10.34 -11.55
C ILE A 417 -37.30 -9.36 -12.60
N TYR A 418 -38.12 -8.43 -13.13
CA TYR A 418 -37.66 -7.55 -14.19
C TYR A 418 -36.81 -6.39 -13.67
N TYR A 419 -37.12 -5.79 -12.50
CA TYR A 419 -36.22 -4.82 -11.86
C TYR A 419 -34.90 -5.48 -11.45
N PHE A 420 -34.97 -6.64 -10.79
CA PHE A 420 -33.78 -7.41 -10.47
C PHE A 420 -32.93 -7.70 -11.72
N SER A 421 -33.57 -8.20 -12.79
CA SER A 421 -32.85 -8.51 -14.04
C SER A 421 -32.15 -7.29 -14.62
N TRP A 422 -32.73 -6.10 -14.50
CA TRP A 422 -32.11 -4.87 -14.95
C TRP A 422 -30.90 -4.51 -14.12
N PHE A 423 -31.03 -4.44 -12.79
CA PHE A 423 -29.93 -4.11 -11.89
C PHE A 423 -28.82 -5.14 -11.95
N TYR A 424 -29.14 -6.41 -11.97
CA TYR A 424 -28.17 -7.52 -12.08
C TYR A 424 -27.39 -7.51 -13.39
N ALA A 425 -28.04 -7.16 -14.50
CA ALA A 425 -27.37 -7.08 -15.79
C ALA A 425 -26.48 -5.83 -15.94
N ASN A 426 -26.80 -4.75 -15.22
CA ASN A 426 -26.08 -3.48 -15.26
C ASN A 426 -25.26 -3.21 -14.00
N LYS A 427 -25.03 -4.23 -13.17
CA LYS A 427 -24.25 -4.09 -11.94
C LYS A 427 -22.88 -3.45 -12.18
N GLY A 428 -22.41 -2.66 -11.20
CA GLY A 428 -21.14 -1.97 -11.25
C GLY A 428 -21.09 -0.76 -10.33
N VAL A 429 -19.92 -0.17 -10.19
CA VAL A 429 -19.63 0.95 -9.28
C VAL A 429 -20.57 2.15 -9.54
N ILE A 430 -20.86 2.46 -10.80
CA ILE A 430 -21.74 3.59 -11.16
C ILE A 430 -23.14 3.35 -10.64
N VAL A 431 -23.71 2.15 -10.88
CA VAL A 431 -25.04 1.77 -10.40
C VAL A 431 -25.09 1.84 -8.88
N GLY A 432 -24.09 1.30 -8.19
CA GLY A 432 -23.98 1.38 -6.74
C GLY A 432 -23.95 2.81 -6.20
N ARG A 433 -23.17 3.69 -6.82
CA ARG A 433 -23.15 5.13 -6.45
C ARG A 433 -24.52 5.79 -6.64
N ARG A 434 -25.23 5.49 -7.74
CA ARG A 434 -26.56 6.04 -7.97
C ARG A 434 -27.56 5.50 -6.94
N ILE A 435 -27.53 4.22 -6.64
CA ILE A 435 -28.36 3.63 -5.57
C ILE A 435 -28.16 4.42 -4.27
N SER A 436 -26.92 4.61 -3.83
CA SER A 436 -26.65 5.33 -2.58
C SER A 436 -27.03 6.81 -2.60
N GLN A 437 -27.02 7.46 -3.77
CA GLN A 437 -27.42 8.86 -3.91
C GLN A 437 -28.95 9.05 -3.77
N PHE A 438 -29.74 8.16 -4.36
CA PHE A 438 -31.20 8.26 -4.39
C PHE A 438 -31.87 7.73 -3.13
N LEU A 439 -31.24 6.81 -2.38
CA LEU A 439 -31.83 6.27 -1.16
C LEU A 439 -31.71 7.26 0.02
N GLU A 440 -32.75 7.30 0.83
CA GLU A 440 -32.70 7.85 2.18
C GLU A 440 -32.27 6.78 3.18
N ALA A 441 -31.85 7.16 4.39
CA ALA A 441 -31.42 6.24 5.43
C ALA A 441 -32.43 5.11 5.72
N SER A 442 -33.72 5.46 5.75
CA SER A 442 -34.81 4.51 5.99
C SER A 442 -35.04 3.50 4.86
N MET A 443 -34.48 3.74 3.68
CA MET A 443 -34.60 2.89 2.49
C MET A 443 -33.41 1.96 2.29
N ILE A 444 -32.40 1.99 3.16
CA ILE A 444 -31.26 1.10 3.12
C ILE A 444 -31.67 -0.25 3.71
N PRO A 445 -31.43 -1.38 3.02
CA PRO A 445 -31.73 -2.72 3.55
C PRO A 445 -31.09 -2.98 4.91
N PRO A 446 -31.77 -3.64 5.85
CA PRO A 446 -31.29 -3.85 7.22
C PRO A 446 -29.94 -4.57 7.30
N ALA A 447 -29.69 -5.55 6.41
CA ALA A 447 -28.43 -6.25 6.35
C ALA A 447 -27.24 -5.30 6.10
N PHE A 448 -27.40 -4.29 5.24
CA PHE A 448 -26.34 -3.33 4.93
C PHE A 448 -26.13 -2.34 6.08
N ILE A 449 -27.22 -1.95 6.78
CA ILE A 449 -27.12 -1.14 8.00
C ILE A 449 -26.32 -1.89 9.07
N ALA A 450 -26.62 -3.16 9.29
CA ALA A 450 -25.97 -3.99 10.32
C ALA A 450 -24.44 -4.10 10.09
N ILE A 451 -24.01 -4.21 8.85
CA ILE A 451 -22.57 -4.27 8.49
C ILE A 451 -21.88 -2.96 8.82
N ILE A 452 -22.48 -1.83 8.41
CA ILE A 452 -21.89 -0.50 8.63
C ILE A 452 -21.82 -0.19 10.13
N GLU A 453 -22.86 -0.48 10.89
CA GLU A 453 -22.85 -0.29 12.35
C GLU A 453 -21.86 -1.22 13.04
N ARG A 454 -21.72 -2.48 12.58
CA ARG A 454 -20.70 -3.41 13.11
C ARG A 454 -19.29 -2.90 12.85
N ALA A 455 -19.02 -2.42 11.63
CA ALA A 455 -17.71 -1.84 11.30
C ALA A 455 -17.39 -0.60 12.14
N LYS A 456 -18.38 0.26 12.38
CA LYS A 456 -18.26 1.42 13.27
C LYS A 456 -17.92 1.00 14.71
N LEU A 457 -18.61 0.00 15.27
CA LEU A 457 -18.31 -0.48 16.62
C LEU A 457 -16.87 -1.03 16.71
N LEU A 458 -16.45 -1.84 15.73
CA LEU A 458 -15.09 -2.37 15.67
C LEU A 458 -14.02 -1.28 15.52
N SER A 459 -14.30 -0.25 14.72
CA SER A 459 -13.37 0.88 14.54
C SER A 459 -13.16 1.70 15.82
N LEU A 460 -14.14 1.67 16.73
CA LEU A 460 -14.08 2.31 18.05
C LEU A 460 -13.48 1.40 19.14
N GLY A 461 -13.12 0.16 18.82
CA GLY A 461 -12.65 -0.82 19.81
C GLY A 461 -13.75 -1.36 20.73
N LEU A 462 -15.01 -1.29 20.30
CA LEU A 462 -16.19 -1.70 21.07
C LEU A 462 -16.75 -3.05 20.58
N GLY A 463 -15.90 -3.87 19.94
CA GLY A 463 -16.33 -5.07 19.22
C GLY A 463 -16.14 -6.38 19.93
#